data_3a3fdf9b23f5ec83b6f921dc4d45a254
#
_entry.id   3a3fdf9b23f5ec83b6f921dc4d45a254
#
_cell.length_a   1.000
_cell.length_b   1.000
_cell.length_c   1.000
_cell.angle_alpha   90.00
_cell.angle_beta   90.00
_cell.angle_gamma   90.00
#
_symmetry.space_group_name_H-M   'P 1'
#
loop_
_entity.id
_entity.type
_entity.pdbx_description
1 polymer ?
#
loop_
_entity_poly.entity_id
_entity_poly.type
_entity_poly.pdbx_seq_one_letter_code
_entity_poly.pdbx_strand_id
1 'polypeptide(L)'
;MLSYEFTMKYRQLGRTPWKVSEISFGAWAIGGAWGSVDDTESLGALRQALDSGVNFIDTADVYGMGRSERLIAQLKRERTEDIVVATKAGRRLPKQTVEGYSEKNLTGFIEDSLRNLSTDCLDLLQLHCPPTDAYYHPELFGFLDRMMEAGKIRYYGVSVERVEEALKAIEYPNVQTVQIIFNCFRQRPADLFFAQAQAKKVGILARVPLSSGMLTGKLTHQSQFAADDHRNFNRHGEAFDVGETFSGVDYTTSLAAVEEIRALVPSGVSMAQFALRWILMFDAVTCAIPGGKRPAQVVDNCAASDLPPLSDAGMSTIRKLYDARIRTGVHQRW
;
A
#
# COMPACT_ATOMS: atom_id res chain seq x y z
N MET A 1 -28.68 10.55 5.72
CA MET A 1 -27.47 9.72 5.67
C MET A 1 -27.91 8.33 5.25
N LEU A 2 -27.56 7.90 4.05
CA LEU A 2 -27.71 6.49 3.67
C LEU A 2 -26.62 5.73 4.39
N SER A 3 -26.94 4.94 5.41
CA SER A 3 -26.03 3.98 6.01
C SER A 3 -25.79 2.90 4.97
N TYR A 4 -24.67 2.96 4.28
CA TYR A 4 -24.17 1.82 3.50
C TYR A 4 -23.64 0.81 4.51
N GLU A 5 -24.49 -0.10 4.97
CA GLU A 5 -24.07 -1.25 5.75
C GLU A 5 -23.39 -2.24 4.80
N PHE A 6 -22.09 -2.30 4.80
CA PHE A 6 -21.29 -3.38 4.23
C PHE A 6 -20.52 -4.09 5.35
N THR A 7 -20.20 -5.36 5.12
CA THR A 7 -19.46 -6.18 6.09
C THR A 7 -17.99 -6.19 5.74
N MET A 8 -17.14 -5.57 6.58
CA MET A 8 -15.69 -5.68 6.46
C MET A 8 -15.23 -7.09 6.81
N LYS A 9 -14.41 -7.69 5.95
CA LYS A 9 -13.74 -8.98 6.18
C LYS A 9 -12.31 -8.76 6.66
N TYR A 10 -11.79 -9.75 7.41
CA TYR A 10 -10.46 -9.65 8.01
C TYR A 10 -9.62 -10.85 7.61
N ARG A 11 -8.33 -10.62 7.36
CA ARG A 11 -7.37 -11.66 6.99
C ARG A 11 -6.16 -11.63 7.94
N GLN A 12 -5.53 -12.79 8.14
CA GLN A 12 -4.36 -12.93 8.98
C GLN A 12 -3.17 -12.15 8.40
N LEU A 13 -2.52 -11.33 9.23
CA LEU A 13 -1.33 -10.57 8.84
C LEU A 13 -0.06 -11.39 9.11
N GLY A 14 0.34 -12.18 8.14
CA GLY A 14 1.55 -13.00 8.26
C GLY A 14 1.51 -13.93 9.47
N ARG A 15 2.63 -14.02 10.19
CA ARG A 15 2.77 -14.78 11.45
C ARG A 15 2.52 -13.94 12.71
N THR A 16 1.98 -12.73 12.55
CA THR A 16 1.59 -11.88 13.69
C THR A 16 0.28 -12.39 14.32
N PRO A 17 -0.10 -11.95 15.51
CA PRO A 17 -1.39 -12.30 16.10
C PRO A 17 -2.58 -11.55 15.48
N TRP A 18 -2.34 -10.63 14.56
CA TRP A 18 -3.34 -9.70 14.05
C TRP A 18 -4.13 -10.24 12.86
N LYS A 19 -5.45 -10.05 12.95
CA LYS A 19 -6.33 -10.10 11.78
C LYS A 19 -6.66 -8.67 11.37
N VAL A 20 -6.29 -8.30 10.15
CA VAL A 20 -6.48 -6.94 9.63
C VAL A 20 -7.55 -6.91 8.56
N SER A 21 -8.23 -5.78 8.45
CA SER A 21 -9.24 -5.53 7.42
C SER A 21 -8.66 -5.72 6.02
N GLU A 22 -9.33 -6.48 5.16
CA GLU A 22 -8.82 -6.79 3.81
C GLU A 22 -8.82 -5.56 2.86
N ILE A 23 -9.62 -4.54 3.19
CA ILE A 23 -9.44 -3.16 2.73
C ILE A 23 -8.98 -2.35 3.93
N SER A 24 -7.78 -1.84 3.86
CA SER A 24 -7.12 -1.04 4.90
C SER A 24 -6.95 0.40 4.43
N PHE A 25 -6.36 1.27 5.25
CA PHE A 25 -6.22 2.68 4.90
C PHE A 25 -4.77 3.02 4.55
N GLY A 26 -4.51 3.46 3.30
CA GLY A 26 -3.23 4.00 2.86
C GLY A 26 -3.15 5.50 3.12
N ALA A 27 -2.27 5.92 4.04
CA ALA A 27 -2.20 7.28 4.53
C ALA A 27 -1.27 8.21 3.71
N TRP A 28 -0.80 7.77 2.54
CA TRP A 28 0.06 8.61 1.70
C TRP A 28 -0.66 9.89 1.24
N ALA A 29 -1.92 9.79 0.86
CA ALA A 29 -2.68 10.93 0.35
C ALA A 29 -2.89 12.03 1.41
N ILE A 30 -2.99 11.69 2.68
CA ILE A 30 -3.10 12.65 3.78
C ILE A 30 -1.75 13.23 4.22
N GLY A 31 -0.64 12.70 3.72
CA GLY A 31 0.70 13.26 3.89
C GLY A 31 0.99 14.47 3.01
N GLY A 32 0.23 14.70 1.92
CA GLY A 32 0.35 15.90 1.07
C GLY A 32 0.98 15.70 -0.31
N ALA A 33 1.38 14.47 -0.71
CA ALA A 33 1.98 14.20 -2.04
C ALA A 33 0.95 13.91 -3.16
N TRP A 34 -0.32 14.25 -2.92
CA TRP A 34 -1.44 14.09 -3.84
C TRP A 34 -2.22 15.41 -4.04
N GLY A 35 -1.53 16.55 -4.00
CA GLY A 35 -2.09 17.89 -3.90
C GLY A 35 -2.54 18.20 -2.46
N SER A 36 -2.88 19.48 -2.20
CA SER A 36 -3.21 19.94 -0.85
C SER A 36 -4.42 19.23 -0.25
N VAL A 37 -4.34 19.00 1.05
CA VAL A 37 -5.42 18.48 1.90
C VAL A 37 -5.25 19.07 3.30
N ASP A 38 -6.32 19.51 3.95
CA ASP A 38 -6.26 19.99 5.31
C ASP A 38 -6.35 18.87 6.36
N ASP A 39 -6.01 19.18 7.61
CA ASP A 39 -5.99 18.20 8.68
C ASP A 39 -7.40 17.76 9.08
N THR A 40 -8.41 18.64 8.97
CA THR A 40 -9.80 18.32 9.30
C THR A 40 -10.36 17.29 8.31
N GLU A 41 -10.11 17.48 7.01
CA GLU A 41 -10.52 16.55 5.96
C GLU A 41 -9.78 15.20 6.12
N SER A 42 -8.48 15.25 6.42
CA SER A 42 -7.64 14.07 6.67
C SER A 42 -8.13 13.24 7.87
N LEU A 43 -8.42 13.92 9.00
CA LEU A 43 -8.98 13.26 10.19
C LEU A 43 -10.39 12.73 9.92
N GLY A 44 -11.19 13.44 9.14
CA GLY A 44 -12.51 12.96 8.69
C GLY A 44 -12.40 11.65 7.92
N ALA A 45 -11.43 11.53 7.01
CA ALA A 45 -11.17 10.29 6.27
C ALA A 45 -10.68 9.15 7.18
N LEU A 46 -9.79 9.44 8.14
CA LEU A 46 -9.30 8.46 9.12
C LEU A 46 -10.41 7.96 10.05
N ARG A 47 -11.27 8.86 10.57
CA ARG A 47 -12.44 8.46 11.40
C ARG A 47 -13.40 7.59 10.60
N GLN A 48 -13.69 7.99 9.36
CA GLN A 48 -14.55 7.19 8.48
C GLN A 48 -13.96 5.81 8.19
N ALA A 49 -12.62 5.67 8.12
CA ALA A 49 -12.00 4.36 7.95
C ALA A 49 -12.34 3.43 9.12
N LEU A 50 -12.20 3.91 10.37
CA LEU A 50 -12.57 3.13 11.56
C LEU A 50 -14.08 2.82 11.59
N ASP A 51 -14.92 3.82 11.31
CA ASP A 51 -16.38 3.64 11.24
C ASP A 51 -16.79 2.61 10.17
N SER A 52 -15.94 2.40 9.16
CA SER A 52 -16.09 1.38 8.11
C SER A 52 -15.46 0.03 8.46
N GLY A 53 -14.97 -0.17 9.69
CA GLY A 53 -14.36 -1.42 10.15
C GLY A 53 -12.89 -1.59 9.81
N VAL A 54 -12.21 -0.55 9.32
CA VAL A 54 -10.75 -0.59 9.10
C VAL A 54 -10.03 -0.61 10.44
N ASN A 55 -9.13 -1.56 10.63
CA ASN A 55 -8.29 -1.69 11.82
C ASN A 55 -6.78 -1.70 11.51
N PHE A 56 -6.40 -1.45 10.26
CA PHE A 56 -5.01 -1.38 9.82
C PHE A 56 -4.78 -0.11 9.00
N ILE A 57 -3.80 0.70 9.41
CA ILE A 57 -3.43 1.94 8.74
C ILE A 57 -1.96 1.86 8.33
N ASP A 58 -1.70 2.06 7.03
CA ASP A 58 -0.35 2.11 6.47
C ASP A 58 0.09 3.56 6.27
N THR A 59 1.15 3.96 6.95
CA THR A 59 1.77 5.28 6.86
C THR A 59 3.28 5.18 6.57
N ALA A 60 4.00 6.30 6.63
CA ALA A 60 5.46 6.37 6.59
C ALA A 60 5.97 7.69 7.19
N ASP A 61 7.19 7.67 7.70
CA ASP A 61 7.89 8.84 8.27
C ASP A 61 8.04 9.99 7.25
N VAL A 62 8.19 9.65 5.96
CA VAL A 62 8.34 10.61 4.87
C VAL A 62 7.02 11.26 4.46
N TYR A 63 5.85 10.72 4.82
CA TYR A 63 4.56 11.26 4.42
C TYR A 63 4.25 12.57 5.15
N GLY A 64 4.53 13.70 4.43
CA GLY A 64 4.45 15.04 4.98
C GLY A 64 5.43 15.26 6.14
N MET A 65 6.60 14.61 6.12
CA MET A 65 7.62 14.70 7.18
C MET A 65 7.01 14.43 8.57
N GLY A 66 6.37 13.27 8.69
CA GLY A 66 5.69 12.82 9.91
C GLY A 66 4.29 13.39 10.14
N ARG A 67 3.75 14.23 9.25
CA ARG A 67 2.38 14.77 9.37
C ARG A 67 1.35 13.64 9.44
N SER A 68 1.45 12.66 8.54
CA SER A 68 0.54 11.51 8.51
C SER A 68 0.58 10.71 9.82
N GLU A 69 1.78 10.46 10.38
CA GLU A 69 1.94 9.79 11.67
C GLU A 69 1.30 10.58 12.83
N ARG A 70 1.46 11.91 12.87
CA ARG A 70 0.86 12.76 13.90
C ARG A 70 -0.68 12.80 13.81
N LEU A 71 -1.25 12.79 12.62
CA LEU A 71 -2.71 12.68 12.44
C LEU A 71 -3.25 11.33 12.93
N ILE A 72 -2.51 10.24 12.68
CA ILE A 72 -2.86 8.91 13.22
C ILE A 72 -2.74 8.89 14.75
N ALA A 73 -1.72 9.52 15.32
CA ALA A 73 -1.60 9.67 16.78
C ALA A 73 -2.79 10.45 17.38
N GLN A 74 -3.26 11.48 16.68
CA GLN A 74 -4.46 12.21 17.11
C GLN A 74 -5.69 11.30 17.05
N LEU A 75 -5.90 10.56 15.97
CA LEU A 75 -7.00 9.60 15.84
C LEU A 75 -6.99 8.58 17.00
N LYS A 76 -5.82 8.01 17.32
CA LYS A 76 -5.68 7.02 18.43
C LYS A 76 -6.01 7.60 19.80
N ARG A 77 -5.87 8.91 20.02
CA ARG A 77 -6.32 9.56 21.25
C ARG A 77 -7.84 9.77 21.31
N GLU A 78 -8.47 9.87 20.16
CA GLU A 78 -9.92 10.10 20.04
C GLU A 78 -10.75 8.83 20.03
N ARG A 79 -10.11 7.68 19.73
CA ARG A 79 -10.78 6.40 19.45
C ARG A 79 -10.19 5.31 20.35
N THR A 80 -11.02 4.34 20.70
CA THR A 80 -10.67 3.23 21.61
C THR A 80 -10.50 1.88 20.92
N GLU A 81 -10.74 1.83 19.61
CA GLU A 81 -10.57 0.62 18.81
C GLU A 81 -9.09 0.22 18.71
N ASP A 82 -8.83 -1.07 18.68
CA ASP A 82 -7.49 -1.59 18.42
C ASP A 82 -7.09 -1.35 16.96
N ILE A 83 -6.15 -0.43 16.75
CA ILE A 83 -5.65 -0.03 15.43
C ILE A 83 -4.21 -0.49 15.33
N VAL A 84 -3.92 -1.34 14.35
CA VAL A 84 -2.55 -1.69 13.97
C VAL A 84 -2.01 -0.64 13.00
N VAL A 85 -0.87 -0.04 13.33
CA VAL A 85 -0.22 0.98 12.50
C VAL A 85 1.09 0.44 11.92
N ALA A 86 1.15 0.37 10.59
CA ALA A 86 2.39 0.15 9.88
C ALA A 86 3.00 1.49 9.48
N THR A 87 4.26 1.74 9.87
CA THR A 87 5.03 2.87 9.36
C THR A 87 6.27 2.38 8.61
N LYS A 88 6.99 3.28 7.97
CA LYS A 88 8.14 2.93 7.14
C LYS A 88 9.31 3.85 7.41
N ALA A 89 10.53 3.32 7.23
CA ALA A 89 11.78 4.06 7.39
C ALA A 89 12.71 3.85 6.20
N GLY A 90 13.47 4.90 5.86
CA GLY A 90 14.54 4.86 4.87
C GLY A 90 14.41 5.88 3.74
N ARG A 91 13.23 6.23 3.26
CA ARG A 91 13.05 7.19 2.15
C ARG A 91 13.40 8.65 2.49
N ARG A 92 13.63 8.97 3.76
CA ARG A 92 14.16 10.28 4.18
C ARG A 92 15.67 10.42 3.99
N LEU A 93 16.37 9.35 3.62
CA LEU A 93 17.79 9.40 3.27
C LEU A 93 18.02 10.33 2.07
N PRO A 94 19.03 11.20 2.10
CA PRO A 94 19.32 12.11 0.97
C PRO A 94 19.74 11.36 -0.29
N LYS A 95 20.31 10.15 -0.12
CA LYS A 95 20.61 9.21 -1.21
C LYS A 95 20.17 7.81 -0.78
N GLN A 96 19.50 7.12 -1.67
CA GLN A 96 19.05 5.74 -1.47
C GLN A 96 20.21 4.78 -1.78
N THR A 97 21.11 4.60 -0.82
CA THR A 97 22.25 3.67 -0.91
C THR A 97 22.20 2.67 0.24
N VAL A 98 22.89 1.55 0.09
CA VAL A 98 22.97 0.51 1.14
C VAL A 98 23.55 1.07 2.44
N GLU A 99 24.62 1.87 2.35
CA GLU A 99 25.29 2.49 3.49
C GLU A 99 24.34 3.46 4.24
N GLY A 100 23.38 4.05 3.52
CA GLY A 100 22.36 4.91 4.11
C GLY A 100 21.44 4.16 5.06
N TYR A 101 21.20 2.87 4.84
CA TYR A 101 20.40 2.01 5.72
C TYR A 101 21.19 1.51 6.94
N SER A 102 22.07 2.36 7.48
CA SER A 102 22.87 2.10 8.67
C SER A 102 22.01 2.06 9.94
N GLU A 103 22.48 1.35 10.97
CA GLU A 103 21.87 1.32 12.31
C GLU A 103 21.62 2.73 12.85
N LYS A 104 22.58 3.64 12.71
CA LYS A 104 22.45 5.03 13.17
C LYS A 104 21.27 5.75 12.52
N ASN A 105 21.13 5.67 11.21
CA ASN A 105 20.07 6.36 10.48
C ASN A 105 18.71 5.73 10.78
N LEU A 106 18.63 4.41 10.77
CA LEU A 106 17.39 3.68 11.04
C LEU A 106 16.92 3.90 12.49
N THR A 107 17.83 3.91 13.47
CA THR A 107 17.49 4.28 14.85
C THR A 107 16.86 5.68 14.89
N GLY A 108 17.45 6.65 14.21
CA GLY A 108 16.91 8.01 14.14
C GLY A 108 15.50 8.05 13.56
N PHE A 109 15.24 7.31 12.48
CA PHE A 109 13.91 7.23 11.86
C PHE A 109 12.88 6.53 12.75
N ILE A 110 13.28 5.45 13.44
CA ILE A 110 12.42 4.74 14.40
C ILE A 110 12.04 5.66 15.55
N GLU A 111 13.00 6.37 16.15
CA GLU A 111 12.74 7.30 17.24
C GLU A 111 11.87 8.49 16.82
N ASP A 112 12.01 8.99 15.58
CA ASP A 112 11.14 10.01 15.02
C ASP A 112 9.70 9.49 14.90
N SER A 113 9.51 8.29 14.36
CA SER A 113 8.18 7.66 14.21
C SER A 113 7.53 7.37 15.56
N LEU A 114 8.28 6.90 16.57
CA LEU A 114 7.79 6.73 17.94
C LEU A 114 7.25 8.04 18.51
N ARG A 115 8.00 9.15 18.35
CA ARG A 115 7.56 10.47 18.78
C ARG A 115 6.31 10.94 18.01
N ASN A 116 6.31 10.84 16.69
CA ASN A 116 5.21 11.28 15.85
C ASN A 116 3.91 10.52 16.14
N LEU A 117 4.01 9.20 16.33
CA LEU A 117 2.87 8.32 16.65
C LEU A 117 2.49 8.36 18.13
N SER A 118 3.30 9.04 18.99
CA SER A 118 3.09 9.12 20.43
C SER A 118 2.97 7.73 21.06
N THR A 119 3.89 6.83 20.76
CA THR A 119 3.94 5.44 21.25
C THR A 119 5.36 5.05 21.63
N ASP A 120 5.50 4.09 22.54
CA ASP A 120 6.80 3.56 22.97
C ASP A 120 7.27 2.37 22.08
N CYS A 121 6.33 1.79 21.31
CA CYS A 121 6.60 0.65 20.45
C CYS A 121 5.80 0.76 19.15
N LEU A 122 6.47 0.67 17.98
CA LEU A 122 5.81 0.60 16.68
C LEU A 122 5.21 -0.79 16.47
N ASP A 123 3.97 -0.87 15.99
CA ASP A 123 3.33 -2.15 15.72
C ASP A 123 4.04 -2.89 14.57
N LEU A 124 4.19 -2.26 13.41
CA LEU A 124 4.88 -2.81 12.25
C LEU A 124 5.77 -1.74 11.62
N LEU A 125 7.08 -1.98 11.58
CA LEU A 125 8.03 -1.17 10.83
C LEU A 125 8.32 -1.84 9.49
N GLN A 126 8.32 -1.07 8.39
CA GLN A 126 8.73 -1.57 7.08
C GLN A 126 9.95 -0.79 6.56
N LEU A 127 10.95 -1.48 6.01
CA LEU A 127 11.98 -0.81 5.21
C LEU A 127 11.33 -0.24 3.95
N HIS A 128 11.53 1.05 3.69
CA HIS A 128 10.81 1.78 2.64
C HIS A 128 11.52 1.73 1.30
N CYS A 129 11.35 0.65 0.55
CA CYS A 129 11.95 0.40 -0.77
C CYS A 129 13.45 0.66 -0.76
N PRO A 130 14.24 -0.04 0.08
CA PRO A 130 15.68 0.08 0.04
C PRO A 130 16.23 -0.37 -1.31
N PRO A 131 17.46 0.06 -1.68
CA PRO A 131 18.14 -0.47 -2.86
C PRO A 131 18.21 -2.00 -2.84
N THR A 132 18.15 -2.64 -4.01
CA THR A 132 18.14 -4.10 -4.12
C THR A 132 19.26 -4.76 -3.32
N ASP A 133 20.48 -4.20 -3.34
CA ASP A 133 21.61 -4.76 -2.62
C ASP A 133 21.42 -4.78 -1.09
N ALA A 134 20.59 -3.91 -0.52
CA ALA A 134 20.31 -3.90 0.91
C ALA A 134 19.68 -5.21 1.41
N TYR A 135 18.96 -5.92 0.56
CA TYR A 135 18.37 -7.23 0.89
C TYR A 135 19.42 -8.35 1.02
N TYR A 136 20.65 -8.11 0.59
CA TYR A 136 21.78 -9.05 0.71
C TYR A 136 22.71 -8.73 1.90
N HIS A 137 22.29 -7.79 2.78
CA HIS A 137 23.01 -7.41 4.00
C HIS A 137 22.30 -7.96 5.24
N PRO A 138 22.67 -9.16 5.72
CA PRO A 138 22.03 -9.77 6.91
C PRO A 138 22.10 -8.87 8.16
N GLU A 139 23.13 -8.04 8.27
CA GLU A 139 23.32 -7.12 9.39
C GLU A 139 22.17 -6.13 9.53
N LEU A 140 21.59 -5.69 8.40
CA LEU A 140 20.42 -4.82 8.38
C LEU A 140 19.21 -5.49 9.06
N PHE A 141 18.95 -6.74 8.73
CA PHE A 141 17.86 -7.52 9.33
C PHE A 141 18.17 -7.89 10.78
N GLY A 142 19.44 -8.22 11.10
CA GLY A 142 19.88 -8.42 12.48
C GLY A 142 19.72 -7.17 13.35
N PHE A 143 19.89 -5.97 12.79
CA PHE A 143 19.58 -4.73 13.50
C PHE A 143 18.05 -4.64 13.80
N LEU A 144 17.18 -4.97 12.85
CA LEU A 144 15.74 -4.97 13.10
C LEU A 144 15.32 -6.01 14.15
N ASP A 145 15.98 -7.16 14.19
CA ASP A 145 15.78 -8.17 15.25
C ASP A 145 16.13 -7.58 16.63
N ARG A 146 17.27 -6.88 16.77
CA ARG A 146 17.61 -6.18 18.01
C ARG A 146 16.62 -5.08 18.39
N MET A 147 16.01 -4.40 17.42
CA MET A 147 14.96 -3.41 17.71
C MET A 147 13.67 -4.06 18.24
N MET A 148 13.35 -5.27 17.76
CA MET A 148 12.26 -6.07 18.33
C MET A 148 12.59 -6.50 19.77
N GLU A 149 13.78 -7.03 20.01
CA GLU A 149 14.24 -7.43 21.35
C GLU A 149 14.26 -6.26 22.34
N ALA A 150 14.61 -5.07 21.86
CA ALA A 150 14.58 -3.82 22.63
C ALA A 150 13.16 -3.26 22.86
N GLY A 151 12.12 -3.88 22.29
CA GLY A 151 10.74 -3.44 22.40
C GLY A 151 10.40 -2.13 21.65
N LYS A 152 11.27 -1.69 20.75
CA LYS A 152 11.03 -0.48 19.93
C LYS A 152 10.08 -0.72 18.77
N ILE A 153 10.06 -1.92 18.24
CA ILE A 153 9.14 -2.39 17.20
C ILE A 153 8.60 -3.77 17.60
N ARG A 154 7.33 -4.05 17.32
CA ARG A 154 6.74 -5.38 17.59
C ARG A 154 7.07 -6.36 16.46
N TYR A 155 6.93 -5.90 15.22
CA TYR A 155 7.20 -6.69 14.02
C TYR A 155 7.82 -5.80 12.95
N TYR A 156 8.50 -6.43 11.99
CA TYR A 156 8.96 -5.71 10.82
C TYR A 156 8.66 -6.44 9.52
N GLY A 157 8.68 -5.70 8.44
CA GLY A 157 8.54 -6.13 7.07
C GLY A 157 9.30 -5.24 6.11
N VAL A 158 9.00 -5.36 4.85
CA VAL A 158 9.61 -4.57 3.79
C VAL A 158 8.55 -4.02 2.83
N SER A 159 8.78 -2.82 2.32
CA SER A 159 8.12 -2.35 1.10
C SER A 159 9.14 -2.47 -0.02
N VAL A 160 8.74 -3.07 -1.13
CA VAL A 160 9.63 -3.41 -2.24
C VAL A 160 9.12 -2.81 -3.56
N GLU A 161 10.03 -2.67 -4.52
CA GLU A 161 9.67 -2.28 -5.88
C GLU A 161 9.60 -3.49 -6.80
N ARG A 162 10.46 -4.50 -6.58
CA ARG A 162 10.62 -5.67 -7.46
C ARG A 162 10.22 -6.97 -6.77
N VAL A 163 9.77 -7.93 -7.59
CA VAL A 163 9.45 -9.28 -7.13
C VAL A 163 10.68 -9.99 -6.56
N GLU A 164 11.85 -9.77 -7.14
CA GLU A 164 13.12 -10.37 -6.69
C GLU A 164 13.50 -9.88 -5.28
N GLU A 165 13.27 -8.60 -4.97
CA GLU A 165 13.45 -8.05 -3.64
C GLU A 165 12.51 -8.70 -2.62
N ALA A 166 11.27 -8.91 -3.01
CA ALA A 166 10.28 -9.60 -2.19
C ALA A 166 10.71 -11.04 -1.89
N LEU A 167 11.15 -11.78 -2.91
CA LEU A 167 11.64 -13.16 -2.77
C LEU A 167 12.86 -13.23 -1.86
N LYS A 168 13.80 -12.29 -2.00
CA LYS A 168 15.00 -12.24 -1.14
C LYS A 168 14.63 -11.87 0.29
N ALA A 169 13.77 -10.89 0.49
CA ALA A 169 13.36 -10.44 1.82
C ALA A 169 12.70 -11.55 2.66
N ILE A 170 11.89 -12.40 2.04
CA ILE A 170 11.20 -13.48 2.77
C ILE A 170 12.11 -14.68 3.13
N GLU A 171 13.39 -14.63 2.77
CA GLU A 171 14.39 -15.57 3.29
C GLU A 171 14.73 -15.29 4.76
N TYR A 172 14.60 -14.03 5.21
CA TYR A 172 14.81 -13.65 6.60
C TYR A 172 13.62 -14.08 7.47
N PRO A 173 13.86 -14.86 8.54
CA PRO A 173 12.80 -15.55 9.27
C PRO A 173 11.80 -14.60 9.95
N ASN A 174 12.24 -13.41 10.36
CA ASN A 174 11.41 -12.45 11.12
C ASN A 174 10.72 -11.40 10.22
N VAL A 175 10.92 -11.42 8.90
CA VAL A 175 10.10 -10.62 7.96
C VAL A 175 8.67 -11.13 7.98
N GLN A 176 7.74 -10.32 8.49
CA GLN A 176 6.32 -10.67 8.65
C GLN A 176 5.47 -10.25 7.47
N THR A 177 5.86 -9.16 6.79
CA THR A 177 5.08 -8.61 5.70
C THR A 177 5.95 -8.17 4.54
N VAL A 178 5.38 -8.25 3.34
CA VAL A 178 5.93 -7.59 2.14
C VAL A 178 4.85 -6.69 1.56
N GLN A 179 5.16 -5.42 1.42
CA GLN A 179 4.33 -4.46 0.73
C GLN A 179 4.84 -4.29 -0.71
N ILE A 180 4.00 -4.60 -1.69
CA ILE A 180 4.37 -4.61 -3.10
C ILE A 180 3.24 -4.02 -3.96
N ILE A 181 3.58 -3.40 -5.09
CA ILE A 181 2.56 -2.93 -6.04
C ILE A 181 1.85 -4.13 -6.65
N PHE A 182 0.53 -4.19 -6.46
CA PHE A 182 -0.31 -5.21 -7.05
C PHE A 182 -1.69 -4.65 -7.41
N ASN A 183 -2.04 -4.71 -8.68
CA ASN A 183 -3.33 -4.28 -9.22
C ASN A 183 -3.53 -4.86 -10.63
N CYS A 184 -4.64 -4.59 -11.31
CA CYS A 184 -4.94 -5.09 -12.65
C CYS A 184 -3.82 -4.82 -13.67
N PHE A 185 -3.00 -3.79 -13.45
CA PHE A 185 -1.90 -3.38 -14.34
C PHE A 185 -0.51 -3.85 -13.87
N ARG A 186 -0.42 -4.50 -12.71
CA ARG A 186 0.82 -5.02 -12.13
C ARG A 186 0.56 -6.39 -11.53
N GLN A 187 0.65 -7.44 -12.36
CA GLN A 187 0.24 -8.80 -11.98
C GLN A 187 1.41 -9.75 -11.69
N ARG A 188 2.66 -9.35 -11.97
CA ARG A 188 3.84 -10.21 -11.79
C ARG A 188 3.98 -10.83 -10.40
N PRO A 189 3.66 -10.15 -9.29
CA PRO A 189 3.75 -10.77 -7.96
C PRO A 189 2.95 -12.07 -7.82
N ALA A 190 1.85 -12.22 -8.56
CA ALA A 190 1.02 -13.42 -8.51
C ALA A 190 1.64 -14.63 -9.20
N ASP A 191 2.63 -14.45 -10.10
CA ASP A 191 3.19 -15.55 -10.87
C ASP A 191 4.08 -16.48 -10.03
N LEU A 192 4.92 -15.94 -9.13
CA LEU A 192 5.82 -16.73 -8.30
C LEU A 192 5.80 -16.32 -6.82
N PHE A 193 5.85 -15.01 -6.52
CA PHE A 193 6.04 -14.50 -5.17
C PHE A 193 4.88 -14.89 -4.23
N PHE A 194 3.64 -14.84 -4.69
CA PHE A 194 2.48 -15.14 -3.85
C PHE A 194 2.52 -16.55 -3.27
N ALA A 195 2.84 -17.55 -4.08
CA ALA A 195 2.97 -18.93 -3.60
C ALA A 195 4.08 -19.07 -2.54
N GLN A 196 5.22 -18.39 -2.73
CA GLN A 196 6.33 -18.41 -1.77
C GLN A 196 5.96 -17.70 -0.46
N ALA A 197 5.28 -16.56 -0.54
CA ALA A 197 4.82 -15.81 0.62
C ALA A 197 3.81 -16.63 1.45
N GLN A 198 2.86 -17.30 0.78
CA GLN A 198 1.89 -18.18 1.46
C GLN A 198 2.59 -19.36 2.16
N ALA A 199 3.51 -20.03 1.47
CA ALA A 199 4.26 -21.15 2.05
C ALA A 199 5.04 -20.74 3.32
N LYS A 200 5.56 -19.51 3.35
CA LYS A 200 6.29 -18.94 4.50
C LYS A 200 5.37 -18.18 5.48
N LYS A 201 4.07 -18.11 5.20
CA LYS A 201 3.08 -17.35 5.99
C LYS A 201 3.48 -15.88 6.18
N VAL A 202 3.95 -15.24 5.11
CA VAL A 202 4.26 -13.80 5.08
C VAL A 202 3.05 -13.04 4.55
N GLY A 203 2.64 -11.99 5.26
CA GLY A 203 1.51 -11.14 4.86
C GLY A 203 1.85 -10.27 3.65
N ILE A 204 0.94 -10.17 2.69
CA ILE A 204 1.10 -9.32 1.51
C ILE A 204 0.19 -8.11 1.61
N LEU A 205 0.79 -6.92 1.56
CA LEU A 205 0.11 -5.64 1.52
C LEU A 205 0.15 -5.10 0.08
N ALA A 206 -1.00 -5.06 -0.60
CA ALA A 206 -1.08 -4.57 -1.96
C ALA A 206 -1.12 -3.03 -1.97
N ARG A 207 0.00 -2.38 -2.31
CA ARG A 207 0.10 -0.92 -2.47
C ARG A 207 -0.22 -0.45 -3.89
N VAL A 208 -0.51 0.84 -4.05
CA VAL A 208 -0.94 1.45 -5.32
C VAL A 208 -2.11 0.68 -5.98
N PRO A 209 -3.10 0.20 -5.19
CA PRO A 209 -4.10 -0.75 -5.67
C PRO A 209 -4.99 -0.17 -6.78
N LEU A 210 -5.13 1.15 -6.85
CA LEU A 210 -5.89 1.86 -7.87
C LEU A 210 -5.01 2.49 -8.97
N SER A 211 -3.75 2.09 -9.10
CA SER A 211 -2.82 2.58 -10.13
C SER A 211 -2.82 4.11 -10.22
N SER A 212 -2.51 4.78 -9.08
CA SER A 212 -2.51 6.25 -8.94
C SER A 212 -3.83 6.93 -9.36
N GLY A 213 -4.94 6.23 -9.19
CA GLY A 213 -6.29 6.70 -9.53
C GLY A 213 -6.74 6.31 -10.94
N MET A 214 -5.91 5.69 -11.76
CA MET A 214 -6.30 5.23 -13.10
C MET A 214 -7.47 4.24 -13.04
N LEU A 215 -7.40 3.27 -12.13
CA LEU A 215 -8.44 2.25 -11.91
C LEU A 215 -9.68 2.77 -11.17
N THR A 216 -9.81 4.08 -10.95
CA THR A 216 -11.09 4.69 -10.57
C THR A 216 -12.00 4.93 -11.78
N GLY A 217 -11.44 4.88 -12.99
CA GLY A 217 -12.16 5.17 -14.23
C GLY A 217 -12.57 6.64 -14.40
N LYS A 218 -12.00 7.55 -13.59
CA LYS A 218 -12.34 9.00 -13.61
C LYS A 218 -11.32 9.85 -14.39
N LEU A 219 -10.15 9.28 -14.71
CA LEU A 219 -9.12 9.98 -15.46
C LEU A 219 -9.39 9.93 -16.96
N THR A 220 -9.03 11.01 -17.66
CA THR A 220 -9.17 11.19 -19.09
C THR A 220 -7.90 11.75 -19.69
N HIS A 221 -7.79 11.86 -21.02
CA HIS A 221 -6.68 12.54 -21.69
C HIS A 221 -6.53 14.02 -21.27
N GLN A 222 -7.60 14.64 -20.76
CA GLN A 222 -7.62 16.05 -20.34
C GLN A 222 -7.34 16.23 -18.85
N SER A 223 -7.17 15.13 -18.07
CA SER A 223 -6.89 15.20 -16.65
C SER A 223 -5.58 15.92 -16.37
N GLN A 224 -5.63 16.91 -15.47
CA GLN A 224 -4.49 17.69 -15.02
C GLN A 224 -4.22 17.41 -13.54
N PHE A 225 -2.97 17.52 -13.15
CA PHE A 225 -2.51 17.28 -11.78
C PHE A 225 -1.76 18.50 -11.27
N ALA A 226 -1.97 18.87 -10.01
CA ALA A 226 -1.28 19.99 -9.38
C ALA A 226 0.24 19.76 -9.34
N ALA A 227 1.02 20.82 -9.22
CA ALA A 227 2.48 20.74 -9.23
C ALA A 227 3.04 19.91 -8.05
N ASP A 228 2.35 19.90 -6.91
CA ASP A 228 2.67 19.12 -5.71
C ASP A 228 2.09 17.70 -5.72
N ASP A 229 1.44 17.29 -6.79
CA ASP A 229 0.92 15.93 -6.98
C ASP A 229 1.97 15.04 -7.66
N HIS A 230 2.25 13.86 -7.09
CA HIS A 230 3.26 12.95 -7.64
C HIS A 230 2.95 12.51 -9.08
N ARG A 231 1.69 12.52 -9.50
CA ARG A 231 1.29 12.22 -10.88
C ARG A 231 1.74 13.30 -11.88
N ASN A 232 2.17 14.46 -11.36
CA ASN A 232 2.84 15.52 -12.11
C ASN A 232 4.36 15.42 -11.96
N PHE A 233 4.88 15.61 -10.71
CA PHE A 233 6.33 15.74 -10.48
C PHE A 233 7.12 14.42 -10.58
N ASN A 234 6.47 13.27 -10.52
CA ASN A 234 7.11 11.95 -10.68
C ASN A 234 6.55 11.17 -11.88
N ARG A 235 6.12 11.88 -12.91
CA ARG A 235 5.46 11.27 -14.08
C ARG A 235 6.32 10.20 -14.75
N HIS A 236 7.62 10.42 -14.79
CA HIS A 236 8.61 9.58 -15.47
C HIS A 236 9.68 9.05 -14.50
N GLY A 237 9.46 9.12 -13.19
CA GLY A 237 10.38 8.65 -12.18
C GLY A 237 11.43 9.69 -11.78
N GLU A 238 11.10 10.97 -11.83
CA GLU A 238 12.02 12.07 -11.54
C GLU A 238 12.42 12.14 -10.06
N ALA A 239 11.55 11.69 -9.15
CA ALA A 239 11.77 11.77 -7.71
C ALA A 239 11.94 10.40 -7.04
N PHE A 240 11.23 9.37 -7.54
CA PHE A 240 11.28 7.99 -7.04
C PHE A 240 10.87 7.02 -8.15
N ASP A 241 10.82 5.71 -7.90
CA ASP A 241 10.56 4.71 -8.95
C ASP A 241 9.30 5.05 -9.78
N VAL A 242 9.45 5.03 -11.09
CA VAL A 242 8.37 5.33 -12.04
C VAL A 242 7.19 4.38 -11.89
N GLY A 243 7.42 3.16 -11.40
CA GLY A 243 6.37 2.17 -11.16
C GLY A 243 5.34 2.58 -10.12
N GLU A 244 5.63 3.55 -9.27
CA GLU A 244 4.67 4.09 -8.30
C GLU A 244 3.65 5.03 -8.94
N THR A 245 3.97 5.62 -10.09
CA THR A 245 3.06 6.49 -10.84
C THR A 245 2.40 5.68 -11.96
N PHE A 246 1.08 5.57 -11.93
CA PHE A 246 0.27 4.78 -12.88
C PHE A 246 0.78 3.34 -13.09
N SER A 247 1.40 2.74 -12.06
CA SER A 247 1.99 1.40 -12.10
C SER A 247 3.10 1.25 -13.16
N GLY A 248 3.71 2.35 -13.61
CA GLY A 248 4.72 2.36 -14.67
C GLY A 248 4.17 2.09 -16.08
N VAL A 249 2.85 2.12 -16.23
CA VAL A 249 2.18 1.92 -17.53
C VAL A 249 2.03 3.26 -18.25
N ASP A 250 2.22 3.27 -19.56
CA ASP A 250 1.93 4.43 -20.39
C ASP A 250 0.49 4.92 -20.17
N TYR A 251 0.32 6.23 -20.10
CA TYR A 251 -0.97 6.83 -19.71
C TYR A 251 -2.08 6.54 -20.72
N THR A 252 -1.80 6.64 -22.01
CA THR A 252 -2.76 6.36 -23.08
C THR A 252 -3.14 4.89 -23.10
N THR A 253 -2.15 4.00 -22.96
CA THR A 253 -2.36 2.56 -22.82
C THR A 253 -3.21 2.24 -21.61
N SER A 254 -2.97 2.92 -20.48
CA SER A 254 -3.76 2.75 -19.25
C SER A 254 -5.22 3.17 -19.45
N LEU A 255 -5.48 4.30 -20.12
CA LEU A 255 -6.86 4.74 -20.40
C LEU A 255 -7.61 3.74 -21.27
N ALA A 256 -6.99 3.23 -22.33
CA ALA A 256 -7.59 2.21 -23.19
C ALA A 256 -7.91 0.93 -22.42
N ALA A 257 -6.98 0.47 -21.58
CA ALA A 257 -7.19 -0.71 -20.74
C ALA A 257 -8.30 -0.51 -19.71
N VAL A 258 -8.43 0.70 -19.14
CA VAL A 258 -9.53 1.07 -18.22
C VAL A 258 -10.89 0.92 -18.88
N GLU A 259 -11.05 1.35 -20.14
CA GLU A 259 -12.33 1.23 -20.84
C GLU A 259 -12.72 -0.25 -21.11
N GLU A 260 -11.74 -1.10 -21.37
CA GLU A 260 -12.00 -2.55 -21.50
C GLU A 260 -12.40 -3.18 -20.16
N ILE A 261 -11.76 -2.77 -19.03
CA ILE A 261 -12.14 -3.24 -17.69
C ILE A 261 -13.54 -2.71 -17.33
N ARG A 262 -13.89 -1.47 -17.72
CA ARG A 262 -15.20 -0.87 -17.46
C ARG A 262 -16.37 -1.74 -17.94
N ALA A 263 -16.19 -2.40 -19.05
CA ALA A 263 -17.21 -3.32 -19.61
C ALA A 263 -17.49 -4.54 -18.72
N LEU A 264 -16.60 -4.85 -17.76
CA LEU A 264 -16.76 -5.96 -16.81
C LEU A 264 -17.38 -5.52 -15.48
N VAL A 265 -17.48 -4.21 -15.22
CA VAL A 265 -17.98 -3.68 -13.94
C VAL A 265 -19.48 -3.82 -13.87
N PRO A 266 -20.04 -4.52 -12.85
CA PRO A 266 -21.47 -4.66 -12.69
C PRO A 266 -22.18 -3.31 -12.47
N SER A 267 -23.45 -3.22 -12.85
CA SER A 267 -24.27 -2.05 -12.54
C SER A 267 -24.33 -1.79 -11.02
N GLY A 268 -24.19 -0.54 -10.62
CA GLY A 268 -24.20 -0.12 -9.22
C GLY A 268 -22.87 -0.30 -8.48
N VAL A 269 -21.85 -0.88 -9.10
CA VAL A 269 -20.50 -1.03 -8.55
C VAL A 269 -19.58 0.05 -9.13
N SER A 270 -18.79 0.73 -8.30
CA SER A 270 -17.79 1.65 -8.81
C SER A 270 -16.59 0.87 -9.38
N MET A 271 -15.89 1.50 -10.32
CA MET A 271 -14.68 0.88 -10.88
C MET A 271 -13.57 0.69 -9.84
N ALA A 272 -13.48 1.60 -8.86
CA ALA A 272 -12.56 1.46 -7.74
C ALA A 272 -12.89 0.22 -6.90
N GLN A 273 -14.17 0.02 -6.55
CA GLN A 273 -14.63 -1.17 -5.85
C GLN A 273 -14.31 -2.45 -6.63
N PHE A 274 -14.58 -2.47 -7.93
CA PHE A 274 -14.30 -3.62 -8.79
C PHE A 274 -12.79 -3.94 -8.83
N ALA A 275 -11.94 -2.93 -9.01
CA ALA A 275 -10.49 -3.10 -9.04
C ALA A 275 -9.93 -3.59 -7.69
N LEU A 276 -10.45 -3.08 -6.58
CA LEU A 276 -10.09 -3.54 -5.23
C LEU A 276 -10.59 -4.97 -5.01
N ARG A 277 -11.82 -5.28 -5.40
CA ARG A 277 -12.34 -6.65 -5.31
C ARG A 277 -11.52 -7.64 -6.11
N TRP A 278 -11.02 -7.26 -7.30
CA TRP A 278 -10.11 -8.09 -8.09
C TRP A 278 -8.84 -8.46 -7.30
N ILE A 279 -8.24 -7.50 -6.58
CA ILE A 279 -7.08 -7.77 -5.73
C ILE A 279 -7.42 -8.80 -4.64
N LEU A 280 -8.61 -8.67 -4.04
CA LEU A 280 -9.05 -9.56 -2.96
C LEU A 280 -9.41 -10.97 -3.43
N MET A 281 -9.47 -11.23 -4.74
CA MET A 281 -9.61 -12.58 -5.31
C MET A 281 -8.35 -13.44 -5.12
N PHE A 282 -7.23 -12.83 -4.71
CA PHE A 282 -5.98 -13.55 -4.46
C PHE A 282 -5.84 -13.82 -2.96
N ASP A 283 -5.95 -15.09 -2.56
CA ASP A 283 -5.87 -15.50 -1.15
C ASP A 283 -4.52 -15.18 -0.49
N ALA A 284 -3.47 -15.04 -1.29
CA ALA A 284 -2.15 -14.63 -0.82
C ALA A 284 -2.12 -13.18 -0.31
N VAL A 285 -3.00 -12.31 -0.82
CA VAL A 285 -3.06 -10.91 -0.41
C VAL A 285 -3.76 -10.79 0.94
N THR A 286 -3.06 -10.24 1.93
CA THR A 286 -3.65 -9.95 3.25
C THR A 286 -4.60 -8.77 3.17
N CYS A 287 -4.14 -7.65 2.62
CA CYS A 287 -5.01 -6.48 2.41
C CYS A 287 -4.55 -5.61 1.25
N ALA A 288 -5.48 -4.87 0.70
CA ALA A 288 -5.20 -3.73 -0.16
C ALA A 288 -5.20 -2.44 0.69
N ILE A 289 -4.29 -1.50 0.38
CA ILE A 289 -4.14 -0.23 1.11
C ILE A 289 -4.46 0.98 0.19
N PRO A 290 -5.72 1.12 -0.29
CA PRO A 290 -6.10 2.27 -1.08
C PRO A 290 -6.00 3.56 -0.27
N GLY A 291 -5.54 4.63 -0.92
CA GLY A 291 -5.58 5.97 -0.35
C GLY A 291 -6.99 6.56 -0.38
N GLY A 292 -7.25 7.49 0.54
CA GLY A 292 -8.47 8.29 0.56
C GLY A 292 -8.20 9.64 1.24
N LYS A 293 -8.61 10.74 0.59
CA LYS A 293 -8.54 12.09 1.17
C LYS A 293 -9.86 12.45 1.89
N ARG A 294 -10.97 11.86 1.46
CA ARG A 294 -12.34 12.23 1.86
C ARG A 294 -13.09 11.02 2.38
N PRO A 295 -13.99 11.20 3.37
CA PRO A 295 -14.82 10.13 3.90
C PRO A 295 -15.56 9.31 2.83
N ALA A 296 -16.14 9.96 1.82
CA ALA A 296 -16.85 9.26 0.75
C ALA A 296 -15.96 8.31 -0.09
N GLN A 297 -14.68 8.66 -0.28
CA GLN A 297 -13.72 7.77 -0.96
C GLN A 297 -13.39 6.55 -0.10
N VAL A 298 -13.30 6.72 1.20
CA VAL A 298 -13.06 5.62 2.15
C VAL A 298 -14.22 4.64 2.14
N VAL A 299 -15.46 5.14 2.23
CA VAL A 299 -16.68 4.31 2.14
C VAL A 299 -16.71 3.53 0.82
N ASP A 300 -16.46 4.20 -0.31
CA ASP A 300 -16.42 3.57 -1.63
C ASP A 300 -15.37 2.45 -1.70
N ASN A 301 -14.16 2.70 -1.18
CA ASN A 301 -13.10 1.69 -1.15
C ASN A 301 -13.47 0.50 -0.25
N CYS A 302 -13.98 0.75 0.96
CA CYS A 302 -14.29 -0.28 1.94
C CYS A 302 -15.43 -1.21 1.50
N ALA A 303 -16.39 -0.68 0.75
CA ALA A 303 -17.49 -1.47 0.19
C ALA A 303 -17.02 -2.60 -0.75
N ALA A 304 -15.79 -2.53 -1.28
CA ALA A 304 -15.21 -3.61 -2.07
C ALA A 304 -15.07 -4.94 -1.30
N SER A 305 -14.98 -4.89 0.04
CA SER A 305 -14.89 -6.09 0.89
C SER A 305 -16.16 -6.94 0.83
N ASP A 306 -17.32 -6.31 0.68
CA ASP A 306 -18.61 -7.01 0.69
C ASP A 306 -19.08 -7.44 -0.70
N LEU A 307 -18.41 -7.03 -1.76
CA LEU A 307 -18.75 -7.44 -3.11
C LEU A 307 -18.64 -8.96 -3.30
N PRO A 308 -19.52 -9.56 -4.12
CA PRO A 308 -19.37 -10.96 -4.49
C PRO A 308 -18.04 -11.21 -5.23
N PRO A 309 -17.52 -12.44 -5.21
CA PRO A 309 -16.34 -12.81 -6.00
C PRO A 309 -16.54 -12.51 -7.49
N LEU A 310 -15.46 -12.08 -8.16
CA LEU A 310 -15.44 -12.00 -9.61
C LEU A 310 -15.52 -13.41 -10.20
N SER A 311 -16.21 -13.56 -11.33
CA SER A 311 -16.24 -14.82 -12.05
C SER A 311 -14.88 -15.18 -12.65
N ASP A 312 -14.61 -16.47 -12.86
CA ASP A 312 -13.40 -16.96 -13.52
C ASP A 312 -13.22 -16.35 -14.91
N ALA A 313 -14.32 -16.13 -15.63
CA ALA A 313 -14.31 -15.45 -16.92
C ALA A 313 -13.84 -13.99 -16.79
N GLY A 314 -14.30 -13.27 -15.76
CA GLY A 314 -13.86 -11.90 -15.46
C GLY A 314 -12.37 -11.85 -15.11
N MET A 315 -11.91 -12.74 -14.23
CA MET A 315 -10.50 -12.86 -13.86
C MET A 315 -9.62 -13.17 -15.09
N SER A 316 -10.04 -14.13 -15.92
CA SER A 316 -9.36 -14.51 -17.16
C SER A 316 -9.30 -13.33 -18.16
N THR A 317 -10.38 -12.57 -18.30
CA THR A 317 -10.42 -11.42 -19.21
C THR A 317 -9.43 -10.33 -18.79
N ILE A 318 -9.36 -10.01 -17.48
CA ILE A 318 -8.39 -9.04 -16.95
C ILE A 318 -6.95 -9.54 -17.16
N ARG A 319 -6.70 -10.83 -16.99
CA ARG A 319 -5.37 -11.43 -17.27
C ARG A 319 -5.00 -11.32 -18.75
N LYS A 320 -5.90 -11.66 -19.67
CA LYS A 320 -5.68 -11.53 -21.11
C LYS A 320 -5.41 -10.08 -21.53
N LEU A 321 -6.16 -9.14 -20.97
CA LEU A 321 -5.94 -7.71 -21.20
C LEU A 321 -4.55 -7.27 -20.75
N TYR A 322 -4.15 -7.68 -19.54
CA TYR A 322 -2.81 -7.43 -19.03
C TYR A 322 -1.73 -8.00 -19.96
N ASP A 323 -1.85 -9.25 -20.35
CA ASP A 323 -0.87 -9.93 -21.21
C ASP A 323 -0.79 -9.28 -22.60
N ALA A 324 -1.92 -8.83 -23.17
CA ALA A 324 -1.97 -8.26 -24.51
C ALA A 324 -1.48 -6.78 -24.57
N ARG A 325 -1.78 -5.97 -23.56
CA ARG A 325 -1.55 -4.51 -23.63
C ARG A 325 -0.47 -3.97 -22.71
N ILE A 326 -0.25 -4.62 -21.56
CA ILE A 326 0.49 -4.02 -20.44
C ILE A 326 1.79 -4.77 -20.15
N ARG A 327 1.73 -6.10 -20.17
CA ARG A 327 2.82 -6.99 -19.74
C ARG A 327 4.18 -6.62 -20.32
N THR A 328 4.26 -6.38 -21.62
CA THR A 328 5.53 -6.08 -22.31
C THR A 328 6.21 -4.80 -21.81
N GLY A 329 5.43 -3.84 -21.29
CA GLY A 329 5.96 -2.58 -20.77
C GLY A 329 6.42 -2.63 -19.32
N VAL A 330 5.88 -3.56 -18.51
CA VAL A 330 6.07 -3.52 -17.05
C VAL A 330 6.57 -4.83 -16.43
N HIS A 331 6.17 -5.99 -16.94
CA HIS A 331 6.33 -7.27 -16.26
C HIS A 331 7.79 -7.61 -15.91
N GLN A 332 8.72 -7.35 -16.81
CA GLN A 332 10.15 -7.64 -16.65
C GLN A 332 10.91 -6.59 -15.82
N ARG A 333 10.28 -5.46 -15.52
CA ARG A 333 10.94 -4.33 -14.83
C ARG A 333 10.82 -4.43 -13.31
N TRP A 334 9.78 -5.05 -12.83
CA TRP A 334 9.46 -5.08 -11.41
C TRP A 334 9.11 -6.45 -10.86
#